data_f1a104ea0a350623ae0d100eb8aea718
#
_entry.id   f1a104ea0a350623ae0d100eb8aea718
#
_cell.length_a   1.000
_cell.length_b   1.000
_cell.length_c   1.000
_cell.angle_alpha   90.00
_cell.angle_beta   90.00
_cell.angle_gamma   90.00
#
_symmetry.space_group_name_H-M   'P 1'
#
loop_
_entity.id
_entity.type
_entity.pdbx_description
1 polymer ?
#
loop_
_entity_poly.entity_id
_entity_poly.type
_entity_poly.pdbx_seq_one_letter_code
_entity_poly.pdbx_strand_id
1 'polypeptide(L)'
;MCGAIRYEVSARPITMFNCHCRDCQRTTVGAFTPVVYVPAKAFKITKGSPRYYSTPSEMVGHNRRGFCPECGSRLFGGETERGQGITASSLDDPSLFKPKVNMWISDAQPWDHMDPNLPKFEKYPPQR
;
A
#
# COMPACT_ATOMS: atom_id res chain seq x y z
N MET A 1 -12.13 -1.49 8.75
CA MET A 1 -12.55 -2.19 9.99
C MET A 1 -14.04 -2.00 10.27
N CYS A 2 -14.53 -0.77 10.25
CA CYS A 2 -15.94 -0.49 10.60
C CYS A 2 -16.93 -0.57 9.43
N GLY A 3 -16.47 -0.67 8.20
CA GLY A 3 -17.33 -0.73 7.01
C GLY A 3 -17.86 0.62 6.51
N ALA A 4 -17.43 1.74 7.11
CA ALA A 4 -17.85 3.08 6.66
C ALA A 4 -17.31 3.42 5.27
N ILE A 5 -16.15 2.89 4.92
CA ILE A 5 -15.51 3.04 3.60
C ILE A 5 -15.55 1.69 2.90
N ARG A 6 -16.07 1.69 1.66
CA ARG A 6 -16.05 0.51 0.79
C ARG A 6 -15.47 0.88 -0.56
N TYR A 7 -14.76 -0.05 -1.18
CA TYR A 7 -14.19 0.11 -2.52
C TYR A 7 -14.27 -1.20 -3.29
N GLU A 8 -14.12 -1.12 -4.60
CA GLU A 8 -14.02 -2.28 -5.47
C GLU A 8 -12.93 -2.10 -6.53
N VAL A 9 -12.40 -3.22 -6.99
CA VAL A 9 -11.39 -3.28 -8.05
C VAL A 9 -11.88 -4.24 -9.12
N SER A 10 -11.94 -3.75 -10.38
CA SER A 10 -12.50 -4.50 -11.51
C SER A 10 -11.45 -5.12 -12.44
N ALA A 11 -10.17 -5.11 -12.05
CA ALA A 11 -9.09 -5.68 -12.85
C ALA A 11 -8.05 -6.36 -11.95
N ARG A 12 -7.19 -7.16 -12.56
CA ARG A 12 -6.07 -7.79 -11.85
C ARG A 12 -5.08 -6.73 -11.36
N PRO A 13 -4.45 -6.93 -10.20
CA PRO A 13 -3.40 -6.05 -9.73
C PRO A 13 -2.24 -5.95 -10.74
N ILE A 14 -1.66 -4.75 -10.82
CA ILE A 14 -0.41 -4.54 -11.58
C ILE A 14 0.73 -5.26 -10.87
N THR A 15 0.81 -5.12 -9.55
CA THR A 15 1.80 -5.79 -8.71
C THR A 15 1.36 -5.81 -7.26
N MET A 16 2.06 -6.60 -6.45
CA MET A 16 1.90 -6.64 -4.99
C MET A 16 3.28 -6.63 -4.35
N PHE A 17 3.45 -5.83 -3.30
CA PHE A 17 4.76 -5.69 -2.66
C PHE A 17 4.65 -5.29 -1.21
N ASN A 18 5.75 -5.45 -0.48
CA ASN A 18 5.92 -4.95 0.88
C ASN A 18 6.81 -3.70 0.82
N CYS A 19 6.32 -2.58 1.35
CA CYS A 19 7.09 -1.35 1.44
C CYS A 19 7.56 -1.13 2.88
N HIS A 20 8.88 -1.13 3.08
CA HIS A 20 9.50 -1.04 4.40
C HIS A 20 9.93 0.39 4.78
N CYS A 21 9.56 1.42 4.00
CA CYS A 21 9.94 2.80 4.32
C CYS A 21 9.37 3.23 5.69
N ARG A 22 10.03 4.23 6.31
CA ARG A 22 9.63 4.68 7.65
C ARG A 22 8.18 5.15 7.72
N ASP A 23 7.71 5.84 6.68
CA ASP A 23 6.31 6.28 6.63
C ASP A 23 5.35 5.10 6.59
N CYS A 24 5.67 4.06 5.81
CA CYS A 24 4.87 2.84 5.77
C CYS A 24 4.85 2.12 7.10
N GLN A 25 5.97 2.06 7.82
CA GLN A 25 6.03 1.50 9.16
C GLN A 25 5.13 2.26 10.13
N ARG A 26 5.18 3.60 10.09
CA ARG A 26 4.37 4.44 10.98
C ARG A 26 2.88 4.32 10.70
N THR A 27 2.49 4.31 9.43
CA THR A 27 1.07 4.28 9.07
C THR A 27 0.41 2.94 9.30
N THR A 28 1.16 1.83 9.26
CA THR A 28 0.61 0.49 9.49
C THR A 28 0.92 -0.05 10.88
N VAL A 29 1.73 0.67 11.66
CA VAL A 29 2.13 0.25 13.02
C VAL A 29 2.80 -1.13 12.98
N GLY A 30 3.70 -1.34 12.00
CA GLY A 30 4.37 -2.62 11.81
C GLY A 30 5.65 -2.47 11.00
N ALA A 31 6.19 -3.59 10.55
CA ALA A 31 7.46 -3.62 9.83
C ALA A 31 7.38 -3.04 8.42
N PHE A 32 6.20 -3.10 7.79
CA PHE A 32 6.00 -2.66 6.40
C PHE A 32 4.51 -2.45 6.12
N THR A 33 4.21 -1.79 5.00
CA THR A 33 2.87 -1.76 4.44
C THR A 33 2.76 -2.81 3.33
N PRO A 34 1.86 -3.80 3.47
CA PRO A 34 1.56 -4.72 2.37
C PRO A 34 0.66 -4.02 1.35
N VAL A 35 1.12 -3.87 0.13
CA VAL A 35 0.45 -3.07 -0.91
C VAL A 35 0.00 -3.94 -2.07
N VAL A 36 -1.28 -3.82 -2.42
CA VAL A 36 -1.83 -4.28 -3.69
C VAL A 36 -1.94 -3.06 -4.59
N TYR A 37 -1.18 -3.04 -5.68
CA TYR A 37 -1.17 -1.91 -6.62
C TYR A 37 -2.04 -2.26 -7.83
N VAL A 38 -3.12 -1.52 -8.01
CA VAL A 38 -4.14 -1.81 -9.02
C VAL A 38 -4.22 -0.69 -10.06
N PRO A 39 -4.71 -0.99 -11.29
CA PRO A 39 -4.91 0.07 -12.27
C PRO A 39 -5.84 1.16 -11.75
N ALA A 40 -5.46 2.42 -11.94
CA ALA A 40 -6.26 3.56 -11.46
C ALA A 40 -7.69 3.52 -12.00
N LYS A 41 -7.86 3.15 -13.27
CA LYS A 41 -9.16 3.06 -13.93
C LYS A 41 -10.07 1.95 -13.39
N ALA A 42 -9.47 0.96 -12.73
CA ALA A 42 -10.20 -0.19 -12.18
C ALA A 42 -10.56 -0.02 -10.71
N PHE A 43 -10.12 1.05 -10.07
CA PHE A 43 -10.36 1.33 -8.67
C PHE A 43 -11.52 2.31 -8.50
N LYS A 44 -12.45 1.99 -7.59
CA LYS A 44 -13.59 2.85 -7.30
C LYS A 44 -13.98 2.76 -5.82
N ILE A 45 -14.12 3.92 -5.19
CA ILE A 45 -14.72 3.99 -3.86
C ILE A 45 -16.23 3.93 -4.03
N THR A 46 -16.87 2.94 -3.42
CA THR A 46 -18.31 2.68 -3.57
C THR A 46 -19.14 3.18 -2.41
N LYS A 47 -18.51 3.49 -1.27
CA LYS A 47 -19.20 3.99 -0.08
C LYS A 47 -18.24 4.83 0.76
N GLY A 48 -18.73 5.94 1.27
CA GLY A 48 -18.03 6.78 2.22
C GLY A 48 -16.98 7.69 1.60
N SER A 49 -16.34 8.48 2.46
CA SER A 49 -15.31 9.45 2.08
C SER A 49 -14.10 9.28 2.98
N PRO A 50 -13.00 8.69 2.48
CA PRO A 50 -11.77 8.59 3.26
C PRO A 50 -11.16 9.97 3.50
N ARG A 51 -10.38 10.09 4.57
CA ARG A 51 -9.50 11.24 4.79
C ARG A 51 -8.10 10.88 4.30
N TYR A 52 -7.32 11.91 3.98
CA TYR A 52 -5.98 11.76 3.42
C TYR A 52 -4.97 12.60 4.17
N TYR A 53 -3.77 12.05 4.30
CA TYR A 53 -2.59 12.76 4.75
C TYR A 53 -1.49 12.59 3.72
N SER A 54 -0.89 13.70 3.26
CA SER A 54 0.13 13.66 2.20
C SER A 54 1.51 13.84 2.78
N THR A 55 2.47 13.05 2.28
CA THR A 55 3.90 13.16 2.60
C THR A 55 4.70 13.32 1.33
N PRO A 56 5.91 13.93 1.38
CA PRO A 56 6.78 13.99 0.21
C PRO A 56 7.12 12.59 -0.32
N SER A 57 7.22 12.46 -1.63
CA SER A 57 7.58 11.22 -2.30
C SER A 57 8.62 11.49 -3.39
N GLU A 58 9.67 10.69 -3.43
CA GLU A 58 10.71 10.78 -4.46
C GLU A 58 10.16 10.42 -5.86
N MET A 59 9.10 9.61 -5.93
CA MET A 59 8.57 9.13 -7.20
C MET A 59 7.56 10.08 -7.84
N VAL A 60 6.63 10.63 -7.04
CA VAL A 60 5.48 11.39 -7.57
C VAL A 60 5.27 12.74 -6.89
N GLY A 61 6.27 13.25 -6.19
CA GLY A 61 6.17 14.49 -5.44
C GLY A 61 5.50 14.34 -4.10
N HIS A 62 4.30 13.77 -4.05
CA HIS A 62 3.55 13.53 -2.81
C HIS A 62 2.93 12.15 -2.81
N ASN A 63 2.97 11.47 -1.67
CA ASN A 63 2.23 10.25 -1.45
C ASN A 63 1.02 10.57 -0.55
N ARG A 64 -0.16 10.42 -1.12
CA ARG A 64 -1.42 10.68 -0.45
C ARG A 64 -1.92 9.39 0.19
N ARG A 65 -1.96 9.37 1.53
CA ARG A 65 -2.37 8.20 2.29
C ARG A 65 -3.80 8.35 2.78
N GLY A 66 -4.65 7.40 2.39
CA GLY A 66 -6.07 7.39 2.73
C GLY A 66 -6.37 6.49 3.91
N PHE A 67 -7.26 6.94 4.77
CA PHE A 67 -7.70 6.19 5.95
C PHE A 67 -9.17 6.49 6.25
N CYS A 68 -9.79 5.56 6.99
CA CYS A 68 -11.17 5.73 7.41
C CYS A 68 -11.25 6.76 8.55
N PRO A 69 -12.04 7.84 8.43
CA PRO A 69 -12.15 8.83 9.50
C PRO A 69 -12.90 8.30 10.73
N GLU A 70 -13.69 7.23 10.60
CA GLU A 70 -14.47 6.67 11.70
C GLU A 70 -13.66 5.72 12.58
N CYS A 71 -12.85 4.84 11.98
CA CYS A 71 -12.11 3.82 12.73
C CYS A 71 -10.58 3.93 12.59
N GLY A 72 -10.07 4.81 11.72
CA GLY A 72 -8.64 5.01 11.52
C GLY A 72 -7.96 3.94 10.67
N SER A 73 -8.66 2.96 10.13
CA SER A 73 -8.05 1.92 9.28
C SER A 73 -7.34 2.53 8.09
N ARG A 74 -6.07 2.16 7.90
CA ARG A 74 -5.29 2.56 6.74
C ARG A 74 -5.78 1.81 5.50
N LEU A 75 -6.10 2.53 4.42
CA LEU A 75 -6.74 1.94 3.24
C LEU A 75 -5.91 2.11 1.97
N PHE A 76 -5.45 3.33 1.67
CA PHE A 76 -4.90 3.69 0.36
C PHE A 76 -3.57 4.42 0.48
N GLY A 77 -2.78 4.35 -0.59
CA GLY A 77 -1.55 5.12 -0.72
C GLY A 77 -0.88 4.83 -2.05
N GLY A 78 0.17 5.60 -2.37
CA GLY A 78 0.94 5.37 -3.59
C GLY A 78 0.18 5.65 -4.88
N GLU A 79 -0.78 6.57 -4.85
CA GLU A 79 -1.55 6.95 -6.04
C GLU A 79 -0.63 7.58 -7.09
N THR A 80 -0.76 7.10 -8.34
CA THR A 80 -0.11 7.65 -9.52
C THR A 80 -1.13 7.73 -10.65
N GLU A 81 -0.75 8.30 -11.79
CA GLU A 81 -1.63 8.30 -12.98
C GLU A 81 -2.00 6.88 -13.43
N ARG A 82 -1.12 5.92 -13.20
CA ARG A 82 -1.30 4.53 -13.64
C ARG A 82 -2.05 3.67 -12.66
N GLY A 83 -1.93 3.94 -11.38
CA GLY A 83 -2.45 3.02 -10.39
C GLY A 83 -2.71 3.60 -9.03
N GLN A 84 -3.39 2.81 -8.22
CA GLN A 84 -3.74 3.07 -6.84
C GLN A 84 -3.20 1.96 -5.95
N GLY A 85 -2.44 2.32 -4.93
CA GLY A 85 -2.05 1.38 -3.88
C GLY A 85 -3.18 1.17 -2.87
N ILE A 86 -3.41 -0.08 -2.53
CA ILE A 86 -4.39 -0.50 -1.54
C ILE A 86 -3.65 -1.29 -0.47
N THR A 87 -3.93 -1.03 0.79
CA THR A 87 -3.39 -1.83 1.89
C THR A 87 -4.02 -3.22 1.83
N ALA A 88 -3.20 -4.26 1.70
CA ALA A 88 -3.70 -5.62 1.50
C ALA A 88 -4.63 -6.10 2.63
N SER A 89 -4.34 -5.68 3.87
CA SER A 89 -5.18 -6.03 5.02
C SER A 89 -6.59 -5.44 4.98
N SER A 90 -6.85 -4.45 4.12
CA SER A 90 -8.18 -3.88 3.95
C SER A 90 -9.05 -4.65 2.96
N LEU A 91 -8.50 -5.60 2.22
CA LEU A 91 -9.28 -6.47 1.32
C LEU A 91 -10.26 -7.32 2.12
N ASP A 92 -11.44 -7.59 1.54
CA ASP A 92 -12.40 -8.51 2.17
C ASP A 92 -11.80 -9.92 2.29
N ASP A 93 -11.00 -10.34 1.32
CA ASP A 93 -10.20 -11.57 1.40
C ASP A 93 -8.71 -11.22 1.32
N PRO A 94 -8.04 -10.97 2.46
CA PRO A 94 -6.63 -10.61 2.45
C PRO A 94 -5.68 -11.75 2.04
N SER A 95 -6.18 -12.99 1.97
CA SER A 95 -5.37 -14.13 1.52
C SER A 95 -5.00 -14.05 0.02
N LEU A 96 -5.65 -13.16 -0.73
CA LEU A 96 -5.32 -12.89 -2.12
C LEU A 96 -3.97 -12.18 -2.29
N PHE A 97 -3.47 -11.57 -1.22
CA PHE A 97 -2.18 -10.88 -1.25
C PHE A 97 -1.02 -11.87 -1.33
N LYS A 98 -0.21 -11.70 -2.38
CA LYS A 98 1.00 -12.51 -2.61
C LYS A 98 2.11 -11.56 -3.05
N PRO A 99 2.91 -11.03 -2.10
CA PRO A 99 3.95 -10.06 -2.42
C PRO A 99 5.01 -10.67 -3.33
N LYS A 100 5.50 -9.87 -4.26
CA LYS A 100 6.54 -10.28 -5.22
C LYS A 100 7.91 -9.72 -4.88
N VAL A 101 7.97 -8.62 -4.14
CA VAL A 101 9.22 -7.96 -3.77
C VAL A 101 9.09 -7.30 -2.41
N ASN A 102 10.24 -7.08 -1.76
CA ASN A 102 10.39 -6.16 -0.64
C ASN A 102 11.13 -4.92 -1.15
N MET A 103 10.55 -3.73 -0.95
CA MET A 103 11.18 -2.47 -1.32
C MET A 103 11.41 -1.57 -0.11
N TRP A 104 12.29 -0.60 -0.29
CA TRP A 104 12.70 0.32 0.77
C TRP A 104 13.32 -0.41 1.97
N ILE A 105 14.08 -1.47 1.68
CA ILE A 105 14.75 -2.24 2.75
C ILE A 105 15.86 -1.44 3.43
N SER A 106 16.32 -0.33 2.84
CA SER A 106 17.24 0.58 3.50
C SER A 106 16.71 1.09 4.84
N ASP A 107 15.39 1.16 4.99
CA ASP A 107 14.72 1.60 6.21
C ASP A 107 14.25 0.43 7.11
N ALA A 108 14.43 -0.82 6.66
CA ALA A 108 13.93 -1.99 7.39
C ALA A 108 14.54 -2.12 8.77
N GLN A 109 13.75 -2.59 9.72
CA GLN A 109 14.15 -2.74 11.10
C GLN A 109 14.80 -4.11 11.37
N PRO A 110 15.70 -4.21 12.36
CA PRO A 110 16.33 -5.51 12.71
C PRO A 110 15.35 -6.59 13.16
N TRP A 111 14.17 -6.19 13.67
CA TRP A 111 13.15 -7.12 14.13
C TRP A 111 12.17 -7.54 13.02
N ASP A 112 12.38 -7.08 11.79
CA ASP A 112 11.56 -7.44 10.63
C ASP A 112 12.03 -8.80 10.08
N HIS A 113 11.09 -9.73 9.90
CA HIS A 113 11.33 -11.06 9.36
C HIS A 113 10.87 -11.13 7.92
N MET A 114 11.71 -10.68 6.98
CA MET A 114 11.41 -10.74 5.56
C MET A 114 11.55 -12.17 5.02
N ASP A 115 10.66 -12.53 4.08
CA ASP A 115 10.79 -13.77 3.33
C ASP A 115 12.12 -13.77 2.54
N PRO A 116 13.05 -14.72 2.79
CA PRO A 116 14.33 -14.75 2.10
C PRO A 116 14.21 -15.05 0.60
N ASN A 117 13.06 -15.58 0.15
CA ASN A 117 12.84 -15.93 -1.26
C ASN A 117 12.35 -14.75 -2.11
N LEU A 118 12.01 -13.62 -1.49
CA LEU A 118 11.57 -12.44 -2.24
C LEU A 118 12.75 -11.53 -2.58
N PRO A 119 12.81 -11.01 -3.83
CA PRO A 119 13.78 -9.98 -4.19
C PRO A 119 13.68 -8.77 -3.27
N LYS A 120 14.81 -8.16 -2.96
CA LYS A 120 14.92 -7.00 -2.06
C LYS A 120 15.56 -5.84 -2.78
N PHE A 121 14.98 -4.64 -2.60
CA PHE A 121 15.50 -3.40 -3.22
C PHE A 121 15.66 -2.34 -2.14
N GLU A 122 16.81 -1.68 -2.15
CA GLU A 122 17.13 -0.63 -1.18
C GLU A 122 16.09 0.48 -1.15
N LYS A 123 15.59 0.86 -2.34
CA LYS A 123 14.47 1.79 -2.52
C LYS A 123 13.44 1.15 -3.45
N TYR A 124 13.17 1.77 -4.59
CA TYR A 124 12.24 1.21 -5.59
C TYR A 124 12.91 0.17 -6.47
N PRO A 125 12.18 -0.86 -6.93
CA PRO A 125 12.70 -1.72 -7.99
C PRO A 125 12.93 -0.93 -9.28
N PRO A 126 13.85 -1.42 -10.16
CA PRO A 126 14.09 -0.75 -11.43
C PRO A 126 12.80 -0.60 -12.24
N GLN A 127 12.62 0.56 -12.82
CA GLN A 127 11.50 0.81 -13.75
C GLN A 127 11.82 0.16 -15.09
N ARG A 128 10.83 -0.47 -15.67
CA ARG A 128 10.93 -1.10 -16.98
C ARG A 128 10.16 -0.31 -18.03
#